data_f3f00958ee031f255606fc74dc3d057f
#
_entry.id   f3f00958ee031f255606fc74dc3d057f
#
_cell.length_a   1.000
_cell.length_b   1.000
_cell.length_c   1.000
_cell.angle_alpha   90.00
_cell.angle_beta   90.00
_cell.angle_gamma   90.00
#
_symmetry.space_group_name_H-M   'P 1'
#
loop_
_entity.id
_entity.type
_entity.pdbx_description
1 polymer ?
#
loop_
_entity_poly.entity_id
_entity_poly.type
_entity_poly.pdbx_seq_one_letter_code
_entity_poly.pdbx_strand_id
1 'polypeptide(L)'
;MKILTFTPAAEADLDGIWEYSFEQWGFGQAERYLKEIRDTCRALAADWKRGRVADVRPGYLKYPSGAHVIYFRDHGDRLEIVRILHGKQDVQRHLVQ
;
A
#
# COMPACT_ATOMS: atom_id res chain seq x y z
N MET A 1 3.34 15.17 11.24
CA MET A 1 3.05 14.27 10.12
C MET A 1 4.36 13.76 9.54
N LYS A 2 4.46 12.47 9.34
CA LYS A 2 5.66 11.87 8.75
C LYS A 2 5.70 12.13 7.24
N ILE A 3 6.90 12.15 6.70
CA ILE A 3 7.07 12.23 5.24
C ILE A 3 6.65 10.88 4.64
N LEU A 4 5.77 10.91 3.65
CA LEU A 4 5.28 9.71 2.98
C LEU A 4 6.12 9.45 1.74
N THR A 5 6.71 8.26 1.65
CA THR A 5 7.50 7.86 0.49
C THR A 5 7.02 6.51 -0.03
N PHE A 6 7.28 6.23 -1.30
CA PHE A 6 6.92 4.98 -1.96
C PHE A 6 8.16 4.39 -2.61
N THR A 7 8.35 3.08 -2.45
CA THR A 7 9.40 2.39 -3.20
C THR A 7 9.02 2.32 -4.69
N PRO A 8 9.99 2.13 -5.59
CA PRO A 8 9.66 1.89 -7.00
C PRO A 8 8.70 0.71 -7.20
N ALA A 9 8.84 -0.34 -6.40
CA ALA A 9 7.93 -1.49 -6.48
C ALA A 9 6.51 -1.11 -6.07
N ALA A 10 6.35 -0.29 -5.02
CA ALA A 10 5.03 0.18 -4.60
C ALA A 10 4.39 1.08 -5.66
N GLU A 11 5.19 1.94 -6.31
CA GLU A 11 4.69 2.77 -7.41
C GLU A 11 4.22 1.90 -8.58
N ALA A 12 4.98 0.85 -8.92
CA ALA A 12 4.59 -0.09 -9.95
C ALA A 12 3.31 -0.84 -9.56
N ASP A 13 3.16 -1.20 -8.27
CA ASP A 13 1.93 -1.81 -7.77
C ASP A 13 0.72 -0.91 -8.01
N LEU A 14 0.85 0.39 -7.71
CA LEU A 14 -0.23 1.35 -7.93
C LEU A 14 -0.62 1.44 -9.40
N ASP A 15 0.36 1.49 -10.29
CA ASP A 15 0.11 1.53 -11.73
C ASP A 15 -0.65 0.29 -12.19
N GLY A 16 -0.24 -0.88 -11.73
CA GLY A 16 -0.90 -2.14 -12.08
C GLY A 16 -2.33 -2.22 -11.52
N ILE A 17 -2.54 -1.74 -10.30
CA ILE A 17 -3.87 -1.69 -9.68
C ILE A 17 -4.78 -0.76 -10.49
N TRP A 18 -4.26 0.38 -10.94
CA TRP A 18 -5.03 1.32 -11.73
C TRP A 18 -5.45 0.71 -13.08
N GLU A 19 -4.50 0.08 -13.77
CA GLU A 19 -4.78 -0.55 -15.06
C GLU A 19 -5.84 -1.65 -14.93
N TYR A 20 -5.68 -2.51 -13.94
CA TYR A 20 -6.65 -3.59 -13.70
C TYR A 20 -8.03 -3.01 -13.39
N SER A 21 -8.10 -2.01 -12.52
CA SER A 21 -9.36 -1.37 -12.14
C SER A 21 -10.02 -0.70 -13.32
N PHE A 22 -9.22 -0.05 -14.18
CA PHE A 22 -9.69 0.59 -15.38
C PHE A 22 -10.32 -0.43 -16.33
N GLU A 23 -9.65 -1.55 -16.56
CA GLU A 23 -10.15 -2.60 -17.45
C GLU A 23 -11.43 -3.24 -16.94
N GLN A 24 -11.56 -3.42 -15.63
CA GLN A 24 -12.71 -4.08 -15.03
C GLN A 24 -13.90 -3.14 -14.83
N TRP A 25 -13.68 -1.88 -14.47
CA TRP A 25 -14.74 -1.00 -14.03
C TRP A 25 -14.73 0.40 -14.64
N GLY A 26 -13.73 0.73 -15.47
CA GLY A 26 -13.63 2.02 -16.14
C GLY A 26 -12.90 3.07 -15.34
N PHE A 27 -12.75 4.24 -15.96
CA PHE A 27 -11.90 5.33 -15.47
C PHE A 27 -12.33 5.84 -14.08
N GLY A 28 -13.63 6.13 -13.93
CA GLY A 28 -14.12 6.71 -12.67
C GLY A 28 -13.87 5.83 -11.46
N GLN A 29 -14.09 4.52 -11.61
CA GLN A 29 -13.87 3.57 -10.52
C GLN A 29 -12.38 3.42 -10.24
N ALA A 30 -11.55 3.36 -11.28
CA ALA A 30 -10.10 3.26 -11.12
C ALA A 30 -9.58 4.47 -10.33
N GLU A 31 -10.01 5.68 -10.70
CA GLU A 31 -9.59 6.90 -10.00
C GLU A 31 -10.00 6.89 -8.54
N ARG A 32 -11.24 6.50 -8.24
CA ARG A 32 -11.73 6.44 -6.87
C ARG A 32 -10.96 5.44 -6.03
N TYR A 33 -10.70 4.25 -6.58
CA TYR A 33 -10.00 3.20 -5.85
C TYR A 33 -8.57 3.59 -5.52
N LEU A 34 -7.86 4.14 -6.49
CA LEU A 34 -6.48 4.61 -6.26
C LEU A 34 -6.43 5.76 -5.26
N LYS A 35 -7.41 6.67 -5.34
CA LYS A 35 -7.51 7.76 -4.37
C LYS A 35 -7.70 7.22 -2.95
N GLU A 36 -8.55 6.21 -2.78
CA GLU A 36 -8.76 5.58 -1.46
C GLU A 36 -7.47 4.98 -0.91
N ILE A 37 -6.70 4.29 -1.76
CA ILE A 37 -5.42 3.71 -1.34
C ILE A 37 -4.45 4.82 -0.93
N ARG A 38 -4.31 5.87 -1.74
CA ARG A 38 -3.41 6.99 -1.44
C ARG A 38 -3.83 7.73 -0.18
N ASP A 39 -5.14 7.94 0.01
CA ASP A 39 -5.66 8.59 1.22
C ASP A 39 -5.38 7.74 2.46
N THR A 40 -5.47 6.42 2.35
CA THR A 40 -5.11 5.51 3.44
C THR A 40 -3.63 5.65 3.80
N CYS A 41 -2.75 5.72 2.79
CA CYS A 41 -1.32 5.93 3.01
C CYS A 41 -1.07 7.26 3.74
N ARG A 42 -1.75 8.33 3.35
CA ARG A 42 -1.63 9.63 4.02
C ARG A 42 -2.11 9.56 5.47
N ALA A 43 -3.21 8.86 5.72
CA ALA A 43 -3.73 8.68 7.07
C ALA A 43 -2.76 7.90 7.96
N LEU A 44 -2.07 6.90 7.39
CA LEU A 44 -1.03 6.18 8.12
C LEU A 44 0.14 7.10 8.46
N ALA A 45 0.57 7.92 7.52
CA ALA A 45 1.68 8.88 7.74
C ALA A 45 1.31 9.94 8.78
N ALA A 46 0.04 10.29 8.88
CA ALA A 46 -0.46 11.28 9.84
C ALA A 46 -0.83 10.67 11.21
N ASP A 47 -0.64 9.38 11.39
CA ASP A 47 -1.01 8.63 12.60
C ASP A 47 -2.53 8.62 12.87
N TRP A 48 -3.34 8.88 11.86
CA TRP A 48 -4.79 8.74 11.97
C TRP A 48 -5.25 7.29 11.87
N LYS A 49 -4.43 6.45 11.25
CA LYS A 49 -4.61 5.02 11.16
C LYS A 49 -3.32 4.34 11.59
N ARG A 50 -3.45 3.13 12.15
CA ARG A 50 -2.29 2.37 12.64
C ARG A 50 -2.25 1.02 11.99
N GLY A 51 -1.07 0.62 11.51
CA GLY A 51 -0.85 -0.69 10.94
C GLY A 51 -0.66 -1.75 12.00
N ARG A 52 -0.80 -2.99 11.57
CA ARG A 52 -0.48 -4.16 12.39
C ARG A 52 0.89 -4.67 11.99
N VAL A 53 1.53 -5.40 12.91
CA VAL A 53 2.78 -6.09 12.59
C VAL A 53 2.53 -7.08 11.45
N ALA A 54 3.38 -7.05 10.44
CA ALA A 54 3.35 -8.02 9.35
C ALA A 54 4.34 -9.13 9.68
N ASP A 55 3.85 -10.37 9.80
CA ASP A 55 4.67 -11.50 10.22
C ASP A 55 5.67 -11.98 9.16
N VAL A 56 5.71 -11.30 8.02
CA VAL A 56 6.56 -11.67 6.90
C VAL A 56 8.02 -11.41 7.20
N ARG A 57 8.31 -10.26 7.82
CA ARG A 57 9.67 -9.82 8.17
C ARG A 57 9.62 -8.87 9.37
N PRO A 58 10.66 -8.88 10.22
CA PRO A 58 10.74 -7.92 11.31
C PRO A 58 10.75 -6.47 10.79
N GLY A 59 10.03 -5.59 11.48
CA GLY A 59 9.98 -4.18 11.14
C GLY A 59 8.94 -3.80 10.09
N TYR A 60 8.26 -4.76 9.50
CA TYR A 60 7.22 -4.50 8.51
C TYR A 60 5.85 -4.39 9.19
N LEU A 61 5.06 -3.43 8.71
CA LEU A 61 3.69 -3.21 9.15
C LEU A 61 2.76 -3.37 7.95
N LYS A 62 1.49 -3.63 8.22
CA LYS A 62 0.48 -3.77 7.16
C LYS A 62 -0.82 -3.12 7.55
N TYR A 63 -1.58 -2.66 6.55
CA TYR A 63 -2.92 -2.10 6.72
C TYR A 63 -3.77 -2.42 5.49
N PRO A 64 -4.99 -2.93 5.67
CA PRO A 64 -5.85 -3.25 4.53
C PRO A 64 -6.46 -2.00 3.90
N SER A 65 -6.62 -2.01 2.58
CA SER A 65 -7.30 -0.97 1.83
C SER A 65 -8.04 -1.64 0.68
N GLY A 66 -9.37 -1.76 0.79
CA GLY A 66 -10.16 -2.50 -0.18
C GLY A 66 -9.73 -3.95 -0.28
N ALA A 67 -9.49 -4.43 -1.48
CA ALA A 67 -9.01 -5.79 -1.72
C ALA A 67 -7.49 -5.93 -1.59
N HIS A 68 -6.80 -4.85 -1.29
CA HIS A 68 -5.33 -4.80 -1.22
C HIS A 68 -4.85 -4.62 0.20
N VAL A 69 -3.59 -4.93 0.42
CA VAL A 69 -2.90 -4.74 1.71
C VAL A 69 -1.67 -3.89 1.46
N ILE A 70 -1.56 -2.82 2.23
CA ILE A 70 -0.42 -1.89 2.17
C ILE A 70 0.63 -2.38 3.15
N TYR A 71 1.84 -2.67 2.66
CA TYR A 71 2.99 -3.04 3.49
C TYR A 71 3.93 -1.86 3.57
N PHE A 72 4.33 -1.51 4.79
CA PHE A 72 5.12 -0.30 4.98
C PHE A 72 6.07 -0.43 6.15
N ARG A 73 7.03 0.49 6.22
CA ARG A 73 7.98 0.60 7.33
C ARG A 73 7.89 2.02 7.90
N ASP A 74 7.92 2.09 9.21
CA ASP A 74 7.90 3.35 9.93
C ASP A 74 9.32 3.65 10.42
N HIS A 75 9.93 4.69 9.83
CA HIS A 75 11.29 5.12 10.15
C HIS A 75 11.31 6.27 11.17
N GLY A 76 10.17 6.60 11.77
CA GLY A 76 10.05 7.68 12.72
C GLY A 76 9.67 9.00 12.06
N ASP A 77 10.56 9.55 11.26
CA ASP A 77 10.31 10.80 10.52
C ASP A 77 9.69 10.56 9.14
N ARG A 78 9.70 9.33 8.68
CA ARG A 78 9.28 8.94 7.34
C ARG A 78 8.52 7.63 7.37
N LEU A 79 7.44 7.55 6.63
CA LEU A 79 6.70 6.32 6.43
C LEU A 79 6.91 5.87 4.99
N GLU A 80 7.50 4.70 4.82
CA GLU A 80 7.87 4.17 3.52
C GLU A 80 6.90 3.07 3.11
N ILE A 81 6.14 3.31 2.04
CA ILE A 81 5.26 2.27 1.48
C ILE A 81 6.14 1.34 0.63
N VAL A 82 6.22 0.08 1.02
CA VAL A 82 7.13 -0.89 0.42
C VAL A 82 6.46 -1.66 -0.71
N ARG A 83 5.26 -2.17 -0.48
CA ARG A 83 4.46 -2.87 -1.50
C ARG A 83 2.98 -2.66 -1.23
N ILE A 84 2.18 -2.78 -2.29
CA ILE A 84 0.71 -2.79 -2.19
C ILE A 84 0.25 -4.03 -2.95
N LEU A 85 -0.15 -5.07 -2.22
CA LEU A 85 -0.42 -6.38 -2.80
C LEU A 85 -1.88 -6.75 -2.62
N HIS A 86 -2.45 -7.45 -3.61
CA HIS A 86 -3.77 -8.03 -3.46
C HIS A 86 -3.75 -9.04 -2.31
N GLY A 87 -4.84 -9.13 -1.54
CA GLY A 87 -4.91 -10.00 -0.38
C GLY A 87 -4.67 -11.48 -0.69
N LYS A 88 -4.82 -11.89 -1.96
CA LYS A 88 -4.59 -13.27 -2.39
C LYS A 88 -3.18 -13.53 -2.92
N GLN A 89 -2.35 -12.49 -3.05
CA GLN A 89 -0.97 -12.68 -3.51
C GLN A 89 -0.12 -13.29 -2.40
N ASP A 90 0.87 -14.08 -2.81
CA ASP A 90 1.82 -14.67 -1.87
C ASP A 90 2.80 -13.59 -1.41
N VAL A 91 2.56 -13.06 -0.23
CA VAL A 91 3.36 -11.96 0.30
C VAL A 91 4.82 -12.35 0.54
N GLN A 92 5.08 -13.62 0.87
CA GLN A 92 6.44 -14.10 1.07
C GLN A 92 7.28 -13.91 -0.19
N ARG A 93 6.71 -14.20 -1.36
CA ARG A 93 7.42 -14.08 -2.62
C ARG A 93 7.70 -12.62 -3.00
N HIS A 94 6.89 -11.69 -2.52
CA HIS A 94 6.97 -10.29 -2.92
C HIS A 94 7.74 -9.41 -1.95
N LEU A 95 7.82 -9.80 -0.67
CA LEU A 95 8.45 -8.97 0.36
C LEU A 95 9.81 -9.46 0.83
N VAL A 96 10.17 -10.70 0.56
CA VAL A 96 11.39 -11.32 1.10
C VAL A 96 12.59 -11.15 0.18
N GLN A 97 12.49 -10.33 -0.83
CA GLN A 97 13.60 -10.12 -1.76
C GLN A 97 14.36 -8.86 -1.47
#